data_a510162623fbb19e41cbce6022b7beeb
#
_entry.id   a510162623fbb19e41cbce6022b7beeb
#
_cell.length_a   1.000
_cell.length_b   1.000
_cell.length_c   1.000
_cell.angle_alpha   90.00
_cell.angle_beta   90.00
_cell.angle_gamma   90.00
#
_symmetry.space_group_name_H-M   'P 1'
#
loop_
_entity.id
_entity.type
_entity.pdbx_description
1 polymer ?
#
loop_
_entity_poly.entity_id
_entity_poly.type
_entity_poly.pdbx_seq_one_letter_code
_entity_poly.pdbx_strand_id
1 'polypeptide(L)'
;MAEMPETQFTRVGEVDIAYQVVGSGAQRDLVFVPGWVSHLEVMWELPEFAHFLDRLAGMGRLILFDKRGTGLSDRVAGMPTLEQRADDIGAVMDAAGSARASIAAWGEGAAIAAEVREGP
;
A
#
# COMPACT_ATOMS: atom_id res chain seq x y z
N MET A 1 1.12 1.06 21.85
CA MET A 1 0.98 1.74 20.58
C MET A 1 2.13 1.34 19.65
N ALA A 2 1.82 0.95 18.44
CA ALA A 2 2.86 0.52 17.52
C ALA A 2 3.73 1.70 17.10
N GLU A 3 5.01 1.45 16.93
CA GLU A 3 5.90 2.43 16.36
C GLU A 3 5.57 2.60 14.87
N MET A 4 5.79 3.79 14.36
CA MET A 4 5.64 4.04 12.93
C MET A 4 6.67 3.18 12.18
N PRO A 5 6.23 2.38 11.21
CA PRO A 5 7.17 1.58 10.43
C PRO A 5 8.03 2.48 9.53
N GLU A 6 9.17 1.96 9.13
CA GLU A 6 10.04 2.67 8.21
C GLU A 6 9.40 2.81 6.85
N THR A 7 9.45 4.01 6.28
CA THR A 7 9.00 4.24 4.92
C THR A 7 10.10 3.87 3.94
N GLN A 8 9.77 3.03 2.99
CA GLN A 8 10.66 2.59 1.93
C GLN A 8 10.11 3.03 0.59
N PHE A 9 10.91 2.94 -0.45
CA PHE A 9 10.48 3.34 -1.80
C PHE A 9 10.84 2.25 -2.79
N THR A 10 9.94 2.04 -3.76
CA THR A 10 10.23 1.18 -4.90
C THR A 10 9.99 1.98 -6.18
N ARG A 11 10.83 1.74 -7.18
CA ARG A 11 10.75 2.48 -8.42
C ARG A 11 9.91 1.74 -9.44
N VAL A 12 8.96 2.48 -10.02
CA VAL A 12 8.09 1.96 -11.08
C VAL A 12 8.26 2.90 -12.27
N GLY A 13 9.05 2.48 -13.25
CA GLY A 13 9.44 3.38 -14.32
C GLY A 13 10.28 4.52 -13.77
N GLU A 14 9.76 5.75 -13.84
CA GLU A 14 10.45 6.93 -13.33
C GLU A 14 9.83 7.46 -12.03
N VAL A 15 8.91 6.69 -11.44
CA VAL A 15 8.15 7.13 -10.27
C VAL A 15 8.56 6.30 -9.07
N ASP A 16 8.83 6.98 -7.95
CA ASP A 16 9.08 6.31 -6.67
C ASP A 16 7.77 6.18 -5.90
N ILE A 17 7.44 4.97 -5.52
CA ILE A 17 6.25 4.66 -4.75
C ILE A 17 6.67 4.36 -3.32
N ALA A 18 6.11 5.12 -2.37
CA ALA A 18 6.40 4.94 -0.96
C ALA A 18 5.56 3.80 -0.39
N TYR A 19 6.19 2.94 0.40
CA TYR A 19 5.48 1.84 1.04
C TYR A 19 6.07 1.53 2.41
N GLN A 20 5.30 0.81 3.21
CA GLN A 20 5.70 0.37 4.55
C GLN A 20 5.27 -1.08 4.73
N VAL A 21 6.04 -1.82 5.52
CA VAL A 21 5.71 -3.20 5.85
C VAL A 21 5.64 -3.30 7.37
N VAL A 22 4.52 -3.78 7.89
CA VAL A 22 4.27 -3.88 9.33
C VAL A 22 4.09 -5.32 9.72
N GLY A 23 4.83 -5.74 10.72
CA GLY A 23 4.75 -7.10 11.24
C GLY A 23 5.61 -8.07 10.46
N SER A 24 5.71 -9.26 10.99
CA SER A 24 6.51 -10.34 10.39
C SER A 24 5.64 -11.56 10.21
N GLY A 25 4.45 -11.35 9.69
CA GLY A 25 3.44 -12.37 9.64
C GLY A 25 3.89 -13.65 8.97
N ALA A 26 3.72 -14.74 9.67
CA ALA A 26 4.07 -16.05 9.16
C ALA A 26 2.99 -16.66 8.29
N GLN A 27 1.79 -16.09 8.28
CA GLN A 27 0.64 -16.74 7.68
C GLN A 27 0.21 -16.19 6.34
N ARG A 28 0.09 -14.89 6.24
CA ARG A 28 -0.32 -14.26 4.98
C ARG A 28 0.05 -12.81 4.98
N ASP A 29 0.14 -12.27 3.78
CA ASP A 29 0.34 -10.85 3.58
C ASP A 29 -1.00 -10.20 3.29
N LEU A 30 -1.14 -8.96 3.73
CA LEU A 30 -2.33 -8.16 3.52
C LEU A 30 -1.90 -6.82 2.97
N VAL A 31 -2.36 -6.50 1.76
CA VAL A 31 -2.09 -5.20 1.15
C VAL A 31 -3.30 -4.30 1.38
N PHE A 32 -3.07 -3.13 1.96
CA PHE A 32 -4.11 -2.13 2.11
C PHE A 32 -4.02 -1.13 0.97
N VAL A 33 -5.06 -1.07 0.15
CA VAL A 33 -5.14 -0.15 -0.97
C VAL A 33 -5.92 1.07 -0.51
N PRO A 34 -5.27 2.23 -0.39
CA PRO A 34 -5.93 3.42 0.14
C PRO A 34 -6.99 3.95 -0.82
N GLY A 35 -7.90 4.74 -0.28
CA GLY A 35 -8.94 5.39 -1.07
C GLY A 35 -8.39 6.59 -1.82
N TRP A 36 -9.09 7.72 -1.72
CA TRP A 36 -8.78 8.90 -2.52
C TRP A 36 -7.40 9.49 -2.23
N VAL A 37 -7.13 9.76 -0.98
CA VAL A 37 -5.88 10.40 -0.55
C VAL A 37 -5.29 9.62 0.61
N SER A 38 -3.98 9.50 0.63
CA SER A 38 -3.28 8.87 1.73
C SER A 38 -1.96 9.58 1.99
N HIS A 39 -1.40 9.34 3.16
CA HIS A 39 -0.04 9.73 3.50
C HIS A 39 0.44 8.78 4.58
N LEU A 40 1.39 7.93 4.23
CA LEU A 40 1.81 6.84 5.10
C LEU A 40 2.16 7.27 6.51
N GLU A 41 2.91 8.36 6.66
CA GLU A 41 3.36 8.77 7.98
C GLU A 41 2.27 9.49 8.76
N VAL A 42 1.51 10.35 8.09
CA VAL A 42 0.41 11.08 8.75
C VAL A 42 -0.67 10.13 9.26
N MET A 43 -0.93 9.04 8.54
CA MET A 43 -1.93 8.07 8.96
C MET A 43 -1.62 7.50 10.34
N TRP A 44 -0.33 7.25 10.63
CA TRP A 44 0.07 6.73 11.93
C TRP A 44 -0.05 7.75 13.04
N GLU A 45 -0.07 9.03 12.70
CA GLU A 45 -0.21 10.10 13.68
C GLU A 45 -1.66 10.31 14.13
N LEU A 46 -2.60 9.75 13.39
CA LEU A 46 -4.03 9.82 13.74
C LEU A 46 -4.38 8.59 14.57
N PRO A 47 -4.70 8.75 15.87
CA PRO A 47 -4.86 7.60 16.78
C PRO A 47 -5.86 6.55 16.29
N GLU A 48 -6.98 6.99 15.74
CA GLU A 48 -8.02 6.07 15.27
C GLU A 48 -7.55 5.28 14.07
N PHE A 49 -6.83 5.94 13.17
CA PHE A 49 -6.31 5.29 11.97
C PHE A 49 -5.16 4.34 12.33
N ALA A 50 -4.28 4.78 13.22
CA ALA A 50 -3.18 3.94 13.69
C ALA A 50 -3.72 2.67 14.34
N HIS A 51 -4.80 2.80 15.13
CA HIS A 51 -5.44 1.65 15.74
C HIS A 51 -6.01 0.69 14.70
N PHE A 52 -6.64 1.23 13.66
CA PHE A 52 -7.17 0.43 12.56
C PHE A 52 -6.04 -0.33 11.84
N LEU A 53 -4.96 0.36 11.53
CA LEU A 53 -3.82 -0.27 10.85
C LEU A 53 -3.18 -1.36 11.72
N ASP A 54 -3.08 -1.09 13.01
CA ASP A 54 -2.54 -2.05 13.97
C ASP A 54 -3.39 -3.32 14.01
N ARG A 55 -4.70 -3.16 13.97
CA ARG A 55 -5.61 -4.29 13.94
C ARG A 55 -5.46 -5.10 12.65
N LEU A 56 -5.28 -4.42 11.52
CA LEU A 56 -5.00 -5.12 10.27
C LEU A 56 -3.68 -5.87 10.33
N ALA A 57 -2.66 -5.26 10.93
CA ALA A 57 -1.35 -5.90 11.06
C ALA A 57 -1.39 -7.15 11.94
N GLY A 58 -2.39 -7.24 12.82
CA GLY A 58 -2.61 -8.45 13.63
C GLY A 58 -3.17 -9.61 12.82
N MET A 59 -3.71 -9.35 11.64
CA MET A 59 -4.29 -10.38 10.78
C MET A 59 -3.27 -10.98 9.82
N GLY A 60 -2.12 -10.34 9.67
CA GLY A 60 -1.06 -10.78 8.76
C GLY A 60 -0.04 -9.67 8.60
N ARG A 61 0.99 -9.95 7.80
CA ARG A 61 1.99 -8.92 7.50
C ARG A 61 1.32 -7.85 6.62
N LEU A 62 1.24 -6.63 7.14
CA LEU A 62 0.52 -5.54 6.50
C LEU A 62 1.47 -4.75 5.59
N ILE A 63 1.06 -4.59 4.34
CA ILE A 63 1.81 -3.80 3.35
C ILE A 63 0.96 -2.59 3.02
N LEU A 64 1.51 -1.40 3.28
CA LEU A 64 0.87 -0.12 3.04
C LEU A 64 1.62 0.61 1.94
N PHE A 65 0.93 1.43 1.17
CA PHE A 65 1.62 2.28 0.19
C PHE A 65 0.81 3.55 -0.06
N ASP A 66 1.48 4.57 -0.55
CA ASP A 66 0.84 5.77 -1.07
C ASP A 66 0.74 5.63 -2.58
N LYS A 67 -0.45 5.86 -3.13
CA LYS A 67 -0.64 5.82 -4.58
C LYS A 67 0.23 6.89 -5.24
N ARG A 68 0.67 6.64 -6.47
CA ARG A 68 1.42 7.66 -7.21
C ARG A 68 0.62 8.95 -7.22
N GLY A 69 1.31 10.05 -7.03
CA GLY A 69 0.69 11.36 -6.96
C GLY A 69 0.14 11.73 -5.60
N THR A 70 0.24 10.85 -4.60
CA THR A 70 -0.25 11.14 -3.25
C THR A 70 0.81 10.87 -2.20
N GLY A 71 0.62 11.48 -1.03
CA GLY A 71 1.45 11.23 0.14
C GLY A 71 2.94 11.40 -0.15
N LEU A 72 3.71 10.38 0.18
CA LEU A 72 5.16 10.38 0.03
C LEU A 72 5.62 9.82 -1.32
N SER A 73 4.70 9.29 -2.14
CA SER A 73 5.04 8.85 -3.49
C SER A 73 5.23 10.05 -4.40
N ASP A 74 5.96 9.85 -5.50
CA ASP A 74 6.24 10.93 -6.44
C ASP A 74 4.96 11.51 -7.03
N ARG A 75 5.00 12.81 -7.28
CA ARG A 75 3.93 13.51 -8.00
C ARG A 75 4.01 13.13 -9.48
N VAL A 76 2.85 13.06 -10.10
CA VAL A 76 2.77 12.71 -11.52
C VAL A 76 1.91 13.72 -12.25
N ALA A 77 2.18 13.93 -13.53
CA ALA A 77 1.36 14.76 -14.38
C ALA A 77 0.18 13.92 -14.90
N GLY A 78 -1.00 14.50 -14.88
CA GLY A 78 -2.18 13.84 -15.40
C GLY A 78 -2.75 12.78 -14.46
N MET A 79 -3.75 12.07 -14.97
CA MET A 79 -4.46 11.05 -14.20
C MET A 79 -3.93 9.67 -14.57
N PRO A 80 -3.37 8.91 -13.63
CA PRO A 80 -2.95 7.55 -13.93
C PRO A 80 -4.13 6.67 -14.32
N THR A 81 -3.89 5.70 -15.19
CA THR A 81 -4.90 4.71 -15.55
C THR A 81 -5.06 3.70 -14.41
N LEU A 82 -6.19 2.99 -14.41
CA LEU A 82 -6.37 1.90 -13.44
C LEU A 82 -5.30 0.84 -13.59
N GLU A 83 -4.90 0.55 -14.83
CA GLU A 83 -3.85 -0.42 -15.09
C GLU A 83 -2.51 0.01 -14.47
N GLN A 84 -2.14 1.28 -14.64
CA GLN A 84 -0.92 1.80 -14.02
C GLN A 84 -0.97 1.71 -12.51
N ARG A 85 -2.12 2.01 -11.92
CA ARG A 85 -2.30 1.94 -10.47
C ARG A 85 -2.22 0.50 -9.96
N ALA A 86 -2.78 -0.45 -10.71
CA ALA A 86 -2.70 -1.86 -10.37
C ALA A 86 -1.24 -2.36 -10.47
N ASP A 87 -0.51 -1.91 -11.48
CA ASP A 87 0.89 -2.26 -11.63
C ASP A 87 1.72 -1.77 -10.45
N ASP A 88 1.37 -0.60 -9.89
CA ASP A 88 2.06 -0.08 -8.71
C ASP A 88 1.88 -1.02 -7.51
N ILE A 89 0.68 -1.59 -7.35
CA ILE A 89 0.44 -2.56 -6.28
C ILE A 89 1.33 -3.78 -6.46
N GLY A 90 1.41 -4.29 -7.69
CA GLY A 90 2.28 -5.41 -8.00
C GLY A 90 3.74 -5.11 -7.68
N ALA A 91 4.21 -3.92 -8.02
CA ALA A 91 5.57 -3.51 -7.74
C ALA A 91 5.84 -3.40 -6.24
N VAL A 92 4.89 -2.87 -5.48
CA VAL A 92 5.00 -2.79 -4.02
C VAL A 92 5.05 -4.19 -3.42
N MET A 93 4.22 -5.10 -3.89
CA MET A 93 4.24 -6.49 -3.43
C MET A 93 5.60 -7.14 -3.71
N ASP A 94 6.14 -6.94 -4.91
CA ASP A 94 7.45 -7.47 -5.26
C ASP A 94 8.54 -6.90 -4.36
N ALA A 95 8.51 -5.60 -4.11
CA ALA A 95 9.50 -4.95 -3.25
C ALA A 95 9.40 -5.45 -1.81
N ALA A 96 8.20 -5.77 -1.34
CA ALA A 96 7.98 -6.30 0.00
C ALA A 96 8.21 -7.82 0.08
N GLY A 97 8.53 -8.45 -1.03
CA GLY A 97 8.76 -9.89 -1.07
C GLY A 97 7.48 -10.71 -0.94
N SER A 98 6.36 -10.17 -1.39
CA SER A 98 5.07 -10.84 -1.29
C SER A 98 4.66 -11.43 -2.63
N ALA A 99 4.57 -12.74 -2.70
CA ALA A 99 4.10 -13.41 -3.91
C ALA A 99 2.57 -13.50 -3.96
N ARG A 100 1.93 -13.51 -2.80
CA ARG A 100 0.47 -13.60 -2.69
C ARG A 100 0.02 -12.82 -1.49
N ALA A 101 -1.07 -12.08 -1.64
CA ALA A 101 -1.61 -11.28 -0.55
C ALA A 101 -3.12 -11.20 -0.65
N SER A 102 -3.76 -11.07 0.49
CA SER A 102 -5.15 -10.61 0.54
C SER A 102 -5.15 -9.11 0.38
N ILE A 103 -6.20 -8.55 -0.18
CA ILE A 103 -6.28 -7.11 -0.42
C ILE A 103 -7.46 -6.54 0.36
N ALA A 104 -7.17 -5.52 1.17
CA ALA A 104 -8.18 -4.71 1.81
C ALA A 104 -8.20 -3.36 1.08
N ALA A 105 -9.37 -2.94 0.61
CA ALA A 105 -9.48 -1.75 -0.20
C ALA A 105 -10.61 -0.87 0.31
N TRP A 106 -10.49 0.42 0.01
CA TRP A 106 -11.42 1.41 0.50
C TRP A 106 -11.71 2.41 -0.62
N GLY A 107 -12.99 2.69 -0.90
CA GLY A 107 -13.38 3.68 -1.89
C GLY A 107 -12.88 3.34 -3.27
N GLU A 108 -12.21 4.29 -3.94
CA GLU A 108 -11.67 4.02 -5.28
C GLU A 108 -10.58 2.96 -5.26
N GLY A 109 -10.00 2.70 -4.09
CA GLY A 109 -9.04 1.63 -3.93
C GLY A 109 -9.63 0.28 -4.31
N ALA A 110 -10.93 0.10 -4.14
CA ALA A 110 -11.59 -1.14 -4.52
C ALA A 110 -11.53 -1.38 -6.04
N ALA A 111 -11.70 -0.32 -6.83
CA ALA A 111 -11.60 -0.41 -8.28
C ALA A 111 -10.17 -0.73 -8.71
N ILE A 112 -9.20 -0.10 -8.06
CA ILE A 112 -7.78 -0.37 -8.32
C ILE A 112 -7.43 -1.82 -7.98
N ALA A 113 -7.91 -2.29 -6.83
CA ALA A 113 -7.65 -3.64 -6.38
C ALA A 113 -8.22 -4.68 -7.34
N ALA A 114 -9.38 -4.38 -7.94
CA ALA A 114 -10.02 -5.29 -8.89
C ALA A 114 -9.22 -5.47 -10.17
N GLU A 115 -8.34 -4.52 -10.49
CA GLU A 115 -7.48 -4.62 -11.67
C GLU A 115 -6.19 -5.40 -11.40
N VAL A 116 -5.88 -5.67 -10.14
CA VAL A 116 -4.68 -6.45 -9.80
C VAL A 116 -4.91 -7.89 -10.21
N ARG A 117 -4.02 -8.40 -11.04
CA ARG A 117 -4.12 -9.77 -11.50
C ARG A 117 -3.18 -10.65 -10.72
N GLU A 118 -3.61 -11.87 -10.49
CA GLU A 118 -2.70 -12.87 -9.97
C GLU A 118 -1.58 -13.06 -10.99
N GLY A 119 -0.38 -13.28 -10.49
CA GLY A 119 0.76 -13.50 -11.36
C GLY A 119 0.55 -14.71 -12.25
N PRO A 120 1.35 -14.80 -13.31
CA PRO A 120 1.23 -15.92 -14.25
C PRO A 120 1.49 -17.26 -13.59
#